data_29ce1606d1b0ba7d7ff8d9012aa3489e
#
_entry.id   29ce1606d1b0ba7d7ff8d9012aa3489e
#
_cell.length_a   1.000
_cell.length_b   1.000
_cell.length_c   1.000
_cell.angle_alpha   90.00
_cell.angle_beta   90.00
_cell.angle_gamma   90.00
#
_symmetry.space_group_name_H-M   'P 1'
#
loop_
_entity.id
_entity.type
_entity.pdbx_description
1 polymer ?
#
loop_
_entity_poly.entity_id
_entity_poly.type
_entity_poly.pdbx_seq_one_letter_code
_entity_poly.pdbx_strand_id
1 'polypeptide(L)'
;MYVNDEYKFIFCMMPKLACTNWKRIFLALSDNFPNKDFVINKMGSGDVHDTWPKHGNTLDKYSYSDIQTKLQTYKKIVFVRDPFERLLSAFKDKMFRKDTPVFKNIAEKIIRLKRSKEVNHSDAIKFVEFVKYLTDPDTFESSYEQHWAKYENLCQPCLMNYDFVGKFETMKNDISRTFKYLGIKIFNETVFPDRSVSYKNTESSKITQTFYNQLPKTYLKKLWHLYKIDFHMFSYHMPDYLSGIDN
;
A
#
# COMPACT_ATOMS: atom_id res chain seq x y z
N MET A 1 9.92 -3.85 -7.35
CA MET A 1 10.30 -2.42 -7.29
C MET A 1 10.35 -1.86 -8.71
N TYR A 2 9.80 -0.68 -8.94
CA TYR A 2 9.90 0.03 -10.23
C TYR A 2 11.26 0.69 -10.38
N VAL A 3 11.79 0.70 -11.59
CA VAL A 3 13.07 1.33 -11.95
C VAL A 3 12.84 2.34 -13.06
N ASN A 4 13.44 3.52 -12.95
CA ASN A 4 13.51 4.48 -14.03
C ASN A 4 14.99 4.81 -14.32
N ASP A 5 15.46 4.44 -15.51
CA ASP A 5 16.85 4.60 -15.90
C ASP A 5 17.17 6.04 -16.36
N GLU A 6 16.20 6.75 -16.90
CA GLU A 6 16.36 8.14 -17.34
C GLU A 6 16.62 9.06 -16.11
N TYR A 7 15.77 8.95 -15.09
CA TYR A 7 15.88 9.78 -13.87
C TYR A 7 16.68 9.10 -12.76
N LYS A 8 17.22 7.90 -13.01
CA LYS A 8 18.05 7.10 -12.08
C LYS A 8 17.43 6.95 -10.69
N PHE A 9 16.23 6.39 -10.61
CA PHE A 9 15.59 6.08 -9.34
C PHE A 9 14.94 4.71 -9.29
N ILE A 10 14.82 4.19 -8.07
CA ILE A 10 14.07 2.99 -7.72
C ILE A 10 12.93 3.39 -6.81
N PHE A 11 11.73 2.91 -7.11
CA PHE A 11 10.53 3.20 -6.33
C PHE A 11 9.90 1.91 -5.79
N CYS A 12 9.75 1.80 -4.47
CA CYS A 12 8.99 0.70 -3.90
C CYS A 12 7.49 0.99 -3.97
N MET A 13 6.80 0.23 -4.82
CA MET A 13 5.36 0.39 -5.04
C MET A 13 4.58 -0.50 -4.09
N MET A 14 4.04 0.08 -3.05
CA MET A 14 3.24 -0.65 -2.07
C MET A 14 1.74 -0.54 -2.33
N PRO A 15 0.95 -1.60 -2.11
CA PRO A 15 -0.50 -1.54 -2.20
C PRO A 15 -1.11 -0.56 -1.20
N LYS A 16 -2.27 0.01 -1.56
CA LYS A 16 -3.07 0.95 -0.76
C LYS A 16 -2.46 2.35 -0.58
N LEU A 17 -1.43 2.67 -1.39
CA LEU A 17 -0.78 3.96 -1.47
C LEU A 17 -0.94 4.61 -2.86
N ALA A 18 -2.15 4.56 -3.39
CA ALA A 18 -2.47 5.08 -4.72
C ALA A 18 -1.62 4.46 -5.87
N CYS A 19 -1.32 3.16 -5.77
CA CYS A 19 -0.44 2.45 -6.71
C CYS A 19 -0.89 2.56 -8.17
N THR A 20 -2.19 2.63 -8.44
CA THR A 20 -2.72 2.85 -9.80
C THR A 20 -2.29 4.21 -10.36
N ASN A 21 -2.28 5.27 -9.55
CA ASN A 21 -1.84 6.58 -9.99
C ASN A 21 -0.32 6.62 -10.17
N TRP A 22 0.45 5.97 -9.30
CA TRP A 22 1.89 5.81 -9.50
C TRP A 22 2.20 5.06 -10.79
N LYS A 23 1.47 3.99 -11.09
CA LYS A 23 1.62 3.27 -12.36
C LYS A 23 1.34 4.18 -13.56
N ARG A 24 0.30 5.02 -13.52
CA ARG A 24 0.03 6.01 -14.58
C ARG A 24 1.21 6.97 -14.77
N ILE A 25 1.72 7.52 -13.69
CA ILE A 25 2.87 8.41 -13.72
C ILE A 25 4.07 7.71 -14.37
N PHE A 26 4.40 6.51 -13.92
CA PHE A 26 5.55 5.78 -14.43
C PHE A 26 5.39 5.32 -15.89
N LEU A 27 4.17 4.98 -16.33
CA LEU A 27 3.88 4.75 -17.73
C LEU A 27 4.04 6.04 -18.55
N ALA A 28 3.58 7.17 -18.03
CA ALA A 28 3.74 8.46 -18.70
C ALA A 28 5.19 8.98 -18.73
N LEU A 29 6.06 8.52 -17.83
CA LEU A 29 7.50 8.79 -17.90
C LEU A 29 8.20 7.95 -18.98
N SER A 30 7.57 6.89 -19.46
CA SER A 30 8.12 6.03 -20.52
C SER A 30 7.85 6.60 -21.90
N ASP A 31 8.80 6.43 -22.83
CA ASP A 31 8.66 6.82 -24.25
C ASP A 31 7.60 6.01 -25.00
N ASN A 32 7.19 4.86 -24.46
CA ASN A 32 6.13 4.03 -25.03
C ASN A 32 4.75 4.72 -25.04
N PHE A 33 4.58 5.82 -24.32
CA PHE A 33 3.30 6.52 -24.17
C PHE A 33 3.46 8.01 -24.51
N PRO A 34 3.43 8.39 -25.78
CA PRO A 34 3.61 9.79 -26.21
C PRO A 34 2.48 10.72 -25.71
N ASN A 35 1.25 10.20 -25.59
CA ASN A 35 0.13 10.97 -25.04
C ASN A 35 0.07 10.83 -23.52
N LYS A 36 0.92 11.57 -22.82
CA LYS A 36 1.06 11.56 -21.36
C LYS A 36 -0.22 12.00 -20.65
N ASP A 37 -0.94 12.99 -21.20
CA ASP A 37 -2.22 13.46 -20.64
C ASP A 37 -3.27 12.34 -20.63
N PHE A 38 -3.39 11.60 -21.72
CA PHE A 38 -4.29 10.45 -21.77
C PHE A 38 -3.97 9.41 -20.69
N VAL A 39 -2.69 9.05 -20.55
CA VAL A 39 -2.27 8.05 -19.56
C VAL A 39 -2.60 8.49 -18.15
N ILE A 40 -2.34 9.74 -17.82
CA ILE A 40 -2.51 10.27 -16.47
C ILE A 40 -4.00 10.47 -16.13
N ASN A 41 -4.73 11.13 -17.04
CA ASN A 41 -6.06 11.66 -16.72
C ASN A 41 -7.21 10.80 -17.23
N LYS A 42 -7.01 10.02 -18.31
CA LYS A 42 -8.09 9.32 -19.01
C LYS A 42 -8.00 7.80 -18.96
N MET A 43 -6.78 7.22 -18.88
CA MET A 43 -6.59 5.77 -18.86
C MET A 43 -7.33 5.16 -17.68
N GLY A 44 -8.18 4.16 -17.93
CA GLY A 44 -8.96 3.46 -16.92
C GLY A 44 -8.08 2.69 -15.90
N SER A 45 -8.61 2.42 -14.74
CA SER A 45 -7.87 1.67 -13.71
C SER A 45 -7.54 0.24 -14.17
N GLY A 46 -8.49 -0.44 -14.85
CA GLY A 46 -8.27 -1.75 -15.47
C GLY A 46 -7.15 -1.71 -16.49
N ASP A 47 -7.23 -0.78 -17.45
CA ASP A 47 -6.24 -0.62 -18.51
C ASP A 47 -4.82 -0.40 -17.96
N VAL A 48 -4.70 0.37 -16.87
CA VAL A 48 -3.41 0.58 -16.19
C VAL A 48 -2.86 -0.73 -15.63
N HIS A 49 -3.71 -1.54 -15.03
CA HIS A 49 -3.28 -2.83 -14.47
C HIS A 49 -2.93 -3.85 -15.54
N ASP A 50 -3.63 -3.84 -16.68
CA ASP A 50 -3.37 -4.74 -17.82
C ASP A 50 -2.13 -4.31 -18.63
N THR A 51 -1.85 -3.01 -18.68
CA THR A 51 -0.68 -2.43 -19.36
C THR A 51 0.60 -2.58 -18.55
N TRP A 52 0.52 -2.45 -17.25
CA TRP A 52 1.67 -2.41 -16.34
C TRP A 52 2.62 -3.63 -16.45
N PRO A 53 2.14 -4.90 -16.50
CA PRO A 53 3.05 -6.05 -16.59
C PRO A 53 3.95 -6.02 -17.83
N LYS A 54 3.47 -5.44 -18.92
CA LYS A 54 4.18 -5.36 -20.21
C LYS A 54 5.17 -4.19 -20.25
N HIS A 55 4.79 -3.05 -19.74
CA HIS A 55 5.52 -1.78 -19.90
C HIS A 55 6.13 -1.25 -18.59
N GLY A 56 5.72 -1.76 -17.44
CA GLY A 56 6.33 -1.41 -16.16
C GLY A 56 7.76 -1.95 -16.08
N ASN A 57 8.71 -1.07 -15.89
CA ASN A 57 10.11 -1.45 -15.75
C ASN A 57 10.41 -1.78 -14.29
N THR A 58 10.59 -3.04 -13.98
CA THR A 58 10.78 -3.53 -12.61
C THR A 58 12.14 -4.16 -12.40
N LEU A 59 12.66 -4.11 -11.18
CA LEU A 59 14.02 -4.51 -10.83
C LEU A 59 14.34 -5.97 -11.19
N ASP A 60 13.36 -6.85 -11.16
CA ASP A 60 13.48 -8.27 -11.53
C ASP A 60 13.71 -8.52 -13.03
N LYS A 61 13.59 -7.49 -13.87
CA LYS A 61 13.89 -7.56 -15.31
C LYS A 61 15.36 -7.32 -15.65
N TYR A 62 16.18 -6.98 -14.67
CA TYR A 62 17.59 -6.67 -14.84
C TYR A 62 18.51 -7.84 -14.45
N SER A 63 19.73 -7.84 -14.99
CA SER A 63 20.76 -8.76 -14.55
C SER A 63 21.17 -8.51 -13.09
N TYR A 64 21.76 -9.50 -12.44
CA TYR A 64 22.23 -9.35 -11.06
C TYR A 64 23.23 -8.19 -10.88
N SER A 65 24.18 -8.05 -11.82
CA SER A 65 25.16 -6.95 -11.82
C SER A 65 24.49 -5.58 -11.98
N ASP A 66 23.49 -5.48 -12.86
CA ASP A 66 22.75 -4.23 -13.04
C ASP A 66 21.94 -3.88 -11.80
N ILE A 67 21.30 -4.88 -11.17
CA ILE A 67 20.57 -4.68 -9.91
C ILE A 67 21.50 -4.11 -8.85
N GLN A 68 22.68 -4.69 -8.66
CA GLN A 68 23.65 -4.19 -7.69
C GLN A 68 24.07 -2.77 -7.99
N THR A 69 24.42 -2.46 -9.24
CA THR A 69 24.79 -1.12 -9.67
C THR A 69 23.67 -0.12 -9.41
N LYS A 70 22.41 -0.46 -9.77
CA LYS A 70 21.27 0.42 -9.57
C LYS A 70 20.97 0.64 -8.07
N LEU A 71 21.07 -0.40 -7.24
CA LEU A 71 20.89 -0.27 -5.79
C LEU A 71 21.94 0.65 -5.14
N GLN A 72 23.15 0.71 -5.69
CA GLN A 72 24.22 1.57 -5.19
C GLN A 72 24.13 3.01 -5.71
N THR A 73 23.66 3.21 -6.95
CA THR A 73 23.80 4.49 -7.65
C THR A 73 22.48 5.24 -7.84
N TYR A 74 21.33 4.56 -7.80
CA TYR A 74 20.03 5.18 -8.03
C TYR A 74 19.42 5.68 -6.72
N LYS A 75 18.67 6.77 -6.81
CA LYS A 75 17.88 7.31 -5.71
C LYS A 75 16.74 6.35 -5.37
N LYS A 76 16.58 6.04 -4.12
CA LYS A 76 15.58 5.09 -3.61
C LYS A 76 14.44 5.82 -2.94
N ILE A 77 13.23 5.62 -3.45
CA ILE A 77 12.02 6.32 -3.05
C ILE A 77 10.99 5.33 -2.51
N VAL A 78 10.37 5.69 -1.41
CA VAL A 78 9.22 4.96 -0.87
C VAL A 78 8.15 5.93 -0.41
N PHE A 79 6.89 5.56 -0.60
CA PHE A 79 5.77 6.22 0.06
C PHE A 79 5.15 5.27 1.07
N VAL A 80 4.75 5.83 2.20
CA VAL A 80 4.14 5.09 3.31
C VAL A 80 2.81 5.72 3.71
N ARG A 81 2.01 5.01 4.46
CA ARG A 81 0.74 5.43 5.03
C ARG A 81 0.64 4.93 6.45
N ASP A 82 -0.17 5.56 7.29
CA ASP A 82 -0.49 5.01 8.60
C ASP A 82 -0.85 3.51 8.46
N PRO A 83 -0.15 2.61 9.18
CA PRO A 83 -0.32 1.17 9.01
C PRO A 83 -1.75 0.67 9.21
N PHE A 84 -2.49 1.27 10.14
CA PHE A 84 -3.87 0.87 10.41
C PHE A 84 -4.86 1.45 9.40
N GLU A 85 -4.64 2.66 8.90
CA GLU A 85 -5.41 3.17 7.77
C GLU A 85 -5.17 2.35 6.50
N ARG A 86 -3.92 1.93 6.27
CA ARG A 86 -3.55 1.06 5.16
C ARG A 86 -4.25 -0.29 5.27
N LEU A 87 -4.24 -0.91 6.46
CA LEU A 87 -4.89 -2.18 6.74
C LEU A 87 -6.40 -2.12 6.52
N LEU A 88 -7.07 -1.09 7.07
CA LEU A 88 -8.51 -0.89 6.84
C LEU A 88 -8.84 -0.65 5.37
N SER A 89 -8.00 0.13 4.67
CA SER A 89 -8.15 0.34 3.23
C SER A 89 -8.03 -0.96 2.43
N ALA A 90 -7.13 -1.86 2.83
CA ALA A 90 -6.99 -3.18 2.23
C ALA A 90 -8.23 -4.06 2.49
N PHE A 91 -8.70 -4.10 3.73
CA PHE A 91 -9.91 -4.82 4.10
C PHE A 91 -11.11 -4.37 3.28
N LYS A 92 -11.39 -3.06 3.25
CA LYS A 92 -12.53 -2.49 2.50
C LYS A 92 -12.46 -2.78 1.00
N ASP A 93 -11.28 -2.75 0.41
CA ASP A 93 -11.12 -2.98 -1.02
C ASP A 93 -11.18 -4.48 -1.37
N LYS A 94 -10.52 -5.33 -0.60
CA LYS A 94 -10.31 -6.74 -0.98
C LYS A 94 -11.34 -7.70 -0.40
N MET A 95 -11.87 -7.41 0.78
CA MET A 95 -12.83 -8.29 1.43
C MET A 95 -14.28 -7.97 1.02
N PHE A 96 -14.60 -6.71 0.69
CA PHE A 96 -15.94 -6.39 0.19
C PHE A 96 -16.13 -6.73 -1.29
N ARG A 97 -15.14 -6.47 -2.15
CA ARG A 97 -15.30 -6.64 -3.60
C ARG A 97 -15.19 -8.09 -4.05
N LYS A 98 -14.34 -8.91 -3.42
CA LYS A 98 -14.10 -10.33 -3.76
C LYS A 98 -13.86 -10.58 -5.27
N ASP A 99 -13.25 -9.61 -5.95
CA ASP A 99 -13.22 -9.54 -7.42
C ASP A 99 -12.27 -10.57 -8.06
N THR A 100 -11.41 -11.18 -7.25
CA THR A 100 -10.45 -12.16 -7.74
C THR A 100 -10.53 -13.47 -6.96
N PRO A 101 -10.22 -14.62 -7.59
CA PRO A 101 -10.21 -15.91 -6.92
C PRO A 101 -9.36 -15.94 -5.64
N VAL A 102 -8.23 -15.22 -5.63
CA VAL A 102 -7.34 -15.14 -4.45
C VAL A 102 -8.08 -14.57 -3.24
N PHE A 103 -8.74 -13.42 -3.39
CA PHE A 103 -9.45 -12.79 -2.27
C PHE A 103 -10.72 -13.54 -1.88
N LYS A 104 -11.37 -14.21 -2.83
CA LYS A 104 -12.48 -15.13 -2.54
C LYS A 104 -12.01 -16.30 -1.67
N ASN A 105 -10.89 -16.93 -2.01
CA ASN A 105 -10.32 -18.03 -1.23
C ASN A 105 -9.92 -17.60 0.17
N ILE A 106 -9.30 -16.41 0.31
CA ILE A 106 -8.95 -15.86 1.62
C ILE A 106 -10.22 -15.57 2.44
N ALA A 107 -11.24 -14.99 1.81
CA ALA A 107 -12.52 -14.73 2.45
C ALA A 107 -13.18 -16.02 2.96
N GLU A 108 -13.23 -17.06 2.14
CA GLU A 108 -13.75 -18.38 2.51
C GLU A 108 -12.93 -19.01 3.65
N LYS A 109 -11.60 -18.87 3.63
CA LYS A 109 -10.74 -19.34 4.71
C LYS A 109 -11.07 -18.61 6.03
N ILE A 110 -11.23 -17.29 6.00
CA ILE A 110 -11.61 -16.50 7.19
C ILE A 110 -12.96 -16.95 7.73
N ILE A 111 -13.97 -17.09 6.88
CA ILE A 111 -15.31 -17.55 7.26
C ILE A 111 -15.22 -18.92 7.93
N ARG A 112 -14.55 -19.88 7.30
CA ARG A 112 -14.42 -21.24 7.81
C ARG A 112 -13.73 -21.33 9.17
N LEU A 113 -12.69 -20.52 9.37
CA LEU A 113 -11.87 -20.54 10.59
C LEU A 113 -12.48 -19.72 11.74
N LYS A 114 -13.26 -18.68 11.44
CA LYS A 114 -13.66 -17.68 12.44
C LYS A 114 -15.17 -17.59 12.66
N ARG A 115 -16.00 -18.32 11.89
CA ARG A 115 -17.44 -18.44 12.12
C ARG A 115 -17.79 -19.80 12.69
N SER A 116 -18.76 -19.84 13.61
CA SER A 116 -19.39 -21.09 14.04
C SER A 116 -20.21 -21.70 12.88
N LYS A 117 -20.44 -23.00 12.92
CA LYS A 117 -21.23 -23.72 11.88
C LYS A 117 -22.69 -23.23 11.78
N GLU A 118 -23.18 -22.56 12.81
CA GLU A 118 -24.58 -22.06 12.89
C GLU A 118 -24.77 -20.69 12.23
N VAL A 119 -23.67 -19.99 11.85
CA VAL A 119 -23.75 -18.65 11.26
C VAL A 119 -23.84 -18.76 9.74
N ASN A 120 -24.71 -17.93 9.14
CA ASN A 120 -24.86 -17.86 7.70
C ASN A 120 -23.53 -17.44 7.02
N HIS A 121 -22.97 -18.34 6.21
CA HIS A 121 -21.71 -18.14 5.51
C HIS A 121 -21.81 -17.19 4.30
N SER A 122 -23.03 -16.79 3.90
CA SER A 122 -23.25 -15.86 2.79
C SER A 122 -22.96 -14.40 3.14
N ASP A 123 -22.95 -14.04 4.43
CA ASP A 123 -22.75 -12.67 4.89
C ASP A 123 -21.33 -12.19 4.58
N ALA A 124 -21.20 -10.87 4.33
CA ALA A 124 -19.92 -10.23 4.15
C ALA A 124 -19.03 -10.38 5.40
N ILE A 125 -17.73 -10.51 5.18
CA ILE A 125 -16.76 -10.62 6.27
C ILE A 125 -16.77 -9.33 7.08
N LYS A 126 -16.84 -9.45 8.40
CA LYS A 126 -16.70 -8.34 9.34
C LYS A 126 -15.22 -8.02 9.59
N PHE A 127 -14.92 -6.77 9.87
CA PHE A 127 -13.54 -6.36 10.15
C PHE A 127 -12.92 -7.12 11.32
N VAL A 128 -13.70 -7.40 12.36
CA VAL A 128 -13.24 -8.23 13.50
C VAL A 128 -12.85 -9.65 13.09
N GLU A 129 -13.51 -10.26 12.12
CA GLU A 129 -13.17 -11.60 11.62
C GLU A 129 -11.85 -11.59 10.85
N PHE A 130 -11.64 -10.54 10.04
CA PHE A 130 -10.37 -10.32 9.35
C PHE A 130 -9.22 -10.10 10.35
N VAL A 131 -9.44 -9.30 11.39
CA VAL A 131 -8.45 -9.09 12.45
C VAL A 131 -8.16 -10.38 13.23
N LYS A 132 -9.17 -11.17 13.54
CA LYS A 132 -9.00 -12.49 14.16
C LYS A 132 -8.13 -13.41 13.29
N TYR A 133 -8.32 -13.36 11.97
CA TYR A 133 -7.49 -14.15 11.04
C TYR A 133 -6.04 -13.67 11.04
N LEU A 134 -5.79 -12.36 10.95
CA LEU A 134 -4.42 -11.81 10.95
C LEU A 134 -3.67 -12.05 12.26
N THR A 135 -4.39 -12.07 13.38
CA THR A 135 -3.79 -12.22 14.71
C THR A 135 -3.83 -13.66 15.25
N ASP A 136 -4.21 -14.60 14.40
CA ASP A 136 -4.24 -16.03 14.74
C ASP A 136 -2.82 -16.61 14.71
N PRO A 137 -2.39 -17.32 15.74
CA PRO A 137 -1.07 -17.96 15.78
C PRO A 137 -0.80 -18.92 14.61
N ASP A 138 -1.85 -19.53 14.06
CA ASP A 138 -1.75 -20.44 12.91
C ASP A 138 -1.71 -19.73 11.56
N THR A 139 -1.83 -18.40 11.58
CA THR A 139 -1.69 -17.58 10.36
C THR A 139 -0.28 -17.02 10.29
N PHE A 140 0.58 -17.62 9.48
CA PHE A 140 1.96 -17.17 9.32
C PHE A 140 2.04 -15.83 8.59
N GLU A 141 2.78 -14.88 9.15
CA GLU A 141 3.00 -13.55 8.54
C GLU A 141 3.63 -13.64 7.15
N SER A 142 4.48 -14.63 6.89
CA SER A 142 5.08 -14.90 5.58
C SER A 142 4.04 -15.26 4.51
N SER A 143 2.82 -15.68 4.92
CA SER A 143 1.70 -15.98 4.03
C SER A 143 0.77 -14.78 3.81
N TYR A 144 1.07 -13.62 4.38
CA TYR A 144 0.25 -12.44 4.21
C TYR A 144 0.28 -11.97 2.76
N GLU A 145 -0.89 -11.70 2.26
CA GLU A 145 -1.04 -11.10 0.95
C GLU A 145 -0.53 -9.64 1.00
N GLN A 146 0.11 -9.16 -0.06
CA GLN A 146 0.82 -7.88 -0.12
C GLN A 146 0.01 -6.65 0.35
N HIS A 147 -1.32 -6.70 0.29
CA HIS A 147 -2.16 -5.57 0.68
C HIS A 147 -2.17 -5.31 2.20
N TRP A 148 -1.85 -6.34 3.02
CA TRP A 148 -1.73 -6.23 4.48
C TRP A 148 -0.42 -6.75 5.06
N ALA A 149 0.51 -7.21 4.22
CA ALA A 149 1.86 -7.53 4.67
C ALA A 149 2.54 -6.28 5.26
N LYS A 150 3.44 -6.49 6.22
CA LYS A 150 4.23 -5.42 6.85
C LYS A 150 5.15 -4.73 5.84
N TYR A 151 5.54 -3.50 6.13
CA TYR A 151 6.45 -2.73 5.29
C TYR A 151 7.82 -3.40 5.15
N GLU A 152 8.33 -4.00 6.21
CA GLU A 152 9.60 -4.73 6.18
C GLU A 152 9.62 -5.85 5.13
N ASN A 153 8.49 -6.57 4.95
CA ASN A 153 8.38 -7.67 4.00
C ASN A 153 8.18 -7.20 2.54
N LEU A 154 7.69 -5.99 2.34
CA LEU A 154 7.38 -5.47 1.01
C LEU A 154 8.53 -4.67 0.41
N CYS A 155 9.15 -3.81 1.19
CA CYS A 155 10.09 -2.81 0.70
C CYS A 155 11.47 -2.89 1.35
N GLN A 156 11.66 -3.82 2.28
CA GLN A 156 12.96 -4.02 2.96
C GLN A 156 13.60 -2.70 3.45
N PRO A 157 12.87 -1.82 4.20
CA PRO A 157 13.34 -0.47 4.48
C PRO A 157 14.65 -0.43 5.26
N CYS A 158 14.92 -1.42 6.10
CA CYS A 158 16.18 -1.53 6.83
C CYS A 158 17.40 -1.84 5.95
N LEU A 159 17.18 -2.41 4.75
CA LEU A 159 18.23 -2.77 3.80
C LEU A 159 18.38 -1.75 2.67
N MET A 160 17.28 -1.16 2.27
CA MET A 160 17.23 -0.30 1.08
C MET A 160 17.81 1.10 1.27
N ASN A 161 17.88 1.60 2.52
CA ASN A 161 18.34 2.97 2.79
C ASN A 161 17.68 4.01 1.85
N TYR A 162 16.37 4.22 2.02
CA TYR A 162 15.61 5.13 1.16
C TYR A 162 16.09 6.57 1.29
N ASP A 163 16.37 7.21 0.15
CA ASP A 163 16.78 8.63 0.07
C ASP A 163 15.59 9.57 0.29
N PHE A 164 14.38 9.12 -0.03
CA PHE A 164 13.16 9.88 0.17
C PHE A 164 12.02 8.98 0.66
N VAL A 165 11.41 9.38 1.77
CA VAL A 165 10.21 8.75 2.33
C VAL A 165 9.07 9.76 2.28
N GLY A 166 8.10 9.53 1.38
CA GLY A 166 6.88 10.34 1.31
C GLY A 166 5.75 9.71 2.13
N LYS A 167 4.82 10.53 2.61
CA LYS A 167 3.64 10.07 3.36
C LYS A 167 2.36 10.23 2.55
N PHE A 168 1.47 9.28 2.65
CA PHE A 168 0.14 9.34 1.99
C PHE A 168 -0.67 10.52 2.49
N GLU A 169 -0.54 10.83 3.76
CA GLU A 169 -1.24 11.92 4.45
C GLU A 169 -0.84 13.30 3.92
N THR A 170 0.38 13.44 3.42
CA THR A 170 0.93 14.67 2.81
C THR A 170 1.25 14.50 1.32
N MET A 171 0.59 13.51 0.68
CA MET A 171 0.96 13.01 -0.64
C MET A 171 1.13 14.10 -1.70
N LYS A 172 0.24 15.11 -1.76
CA LYS A 172 0.34 16.20 -2.74
C LYS A 172 1.67 16.93 -2.64
N ASN A 173 2.06 17.31 -1.43
CA ASN A 173 3.32 18.03 -1.19
C ASN A 173 4.53 17.12 -1.38
N ASP A 174 4.44 15.87 -0.93
CA ASP A 174 5.55 14.93 -1.01
C ASP A 174 5.81 14.46 -2.44
N ILE A 175 4.80 14.35 -3.31
CA ILE A 175 4.98 14.10 -4.74
C ILE A 175 5.73 15.25 -5.38
N SER A 176 5.32 16.50 -5.15
CA SER A 176 6.00 17.69 -5.69
C SER A 176 7.47 17.74 -5.26
N ARG A 177 7.74 17.47 -3.98
CA ARG A 177 9.11 17.37 -3.44
C ARG A 177 9.90 16.24 -4.07
N THR A 178 9.27 15.08 -4.26
CA THR A 178 9.88 13.90 -4.90
C THR A 178 10.27 14.22 -6.34
N PHE A 179 9.38 14.82 -7.13
CA PHE A 179 9.69 15.17 -8.51
C PHE A 179 10.78 16.21 -8.63
N LYS A 180 10.76 17.22 -7.77
CA LYS A 180 11.85 18.20 -7.69
C LYS A 180 13.19 17.54 -7.34
N TYR A 181 13.19 16.64 -6.36
CA TYR A 181 14.38 15.88 -5.94
C TYR A 181 14.93 14.99 -7.05
N LEU A 182 14.05 14.39 -7.86
CA LEU A 182 14.42 13.55 -8.99
C LEU A 182 14.74 14.34 -10.28
N GLY A 183 14.48 15.64 -10.31
CA GLY A 183 14.64 16.46 -11.52
C GLY A 183 13.59 16.23 -12.58
N ILE A 184 12.43 15.67 -12.23
CA ILE A 184 11.32 15.40 -13.13
C ILE A 184 10.54 16.70 -13.36
N LYS A 185 10.56 17.22 -14.60
CA LYS A 185 9.93 18.51 -14.98
C LYS A 185 8.68 18.36 -15.87
N ILE A 186 8.36 17.12 -16.26
CA ILE A 186 7.36 16.84 -17.30
C ILE A 186 5.93 17.14 -16.84
N PHE A 187 5.72 17.22 -15.55
CA PHE A 187 4.41 17.33 -14.94
C PHE A 187 4.23 18.69 -14.28
N ASN A 188 3.16 19.39 -14.62
CA ASN A 188 2.68 20.53 -13.84
C ASN A 188 2.16 20.06 -12.48
N GLU A 189 1.99 20.96 -11.51
CA GLU A 189 1.65 20.67 -10.11
C GLU A 189 0.38 19.80 -9.87
N THR A 190 -0.41 19.55 -10.90
CA THR A 190 -1.69 18.82 -10.87
C THR A 190 -1.60 17.35 -11.30
N VAL A 191 -0.41 16.76 -11.34
CA VAL A 191 -0.17 15.43 -11.93
C VAL A 191 -0.84 14.26 -11.22
N PHE A 192 -1.18 14.41 -9.96
CA PHE A 192 -1.91 13.35 -9.27
C PHE A 192 -3.41 13.58 -9.51
N PRO A 193 -4.09 12.71 -10.30
CA PRO A 193 -5.51 12.90 -10.57
C PRO A 193 -6.28 13.04 -9.28
N ASP A 194 -7.10 14.07 -9.21
CA ASP A 194 -7.92 14.43 -8.05
C ASP A 194 -8.95 13.35 -7.64
N ARG A 195 -8.92 12.20 -8.32
CA ARG A 195 -9.69 11.00 -7.96
C ARG A 195 -9.33 10.40 -6.60
N SER A 196 -8.22 10.85 -6.00
CA SER A 196 -7.87 10.55 -4.61
C SER A 196 -8.49 11.53 -3.61
N VAL A 197 -9.11 12.62 -4.06
CA VAL A 197 -9.71 13.68 -3.23
C VAL A 197 -10.97 13.23 -2.47
N SER A 198 -11.54 12.08 -2.79
CA SER A 198 -12.58 11.49 -1.93
C SER A 198 -12.06 11.03 -0.55
N TYR A 199 -10.74 11.08 -0.34
CA TYR A 199 -10.10 10.85 0.95
C TYR A 199 -9.62 12.19 1.54
N LYS A 200 -10.52 12.98 2.09
CA LYS A 200 -10.11 13.99 3.07
C LYS A 200 -9.45 13.22 4.20
N ASN A 201 -8.18 13.51 4.50
CA ASN A 201 -7.40 12.79 5.53
C ASN A 201 -8.13 12.70 6.88
N THR A 202 -8.85 13.75 7.25
CA THR A 202 -9.69 13.79 8.47
C THR A 202 -10.85 12.79 8.44
N GLU A 203 -11.48 12.53 7.30
CA GLU A 203 -12.55 11.52 7.19
C GLU A 203 -11.97 10.10 7.24
N SER A 204 -10.81 9.86 6.60
CA SER A 204 -10.14 8.57 6.64
C SER A 204 -9.78 8.18 8.07
N SER A 205 -9.18 9.10 8.83
CA SER A 205 -8.80 8.88 10.23
C SER A 205 -10.02 8.60 11.12
N LYS A 206 -11.12 9.38 10.99
CA LYS A 206 -12.36 9.15 11.73
C LYS A 206 -13.00 7.80 11.42
N ILE A 207 -13.05 7.43 10.14
CA ILE A 207 -13.57 6.12 9.72
C ILE A 207 -12.70 5.00 10.32
N THR A 208 -11.38 5.16 10.26
CA THR A 208 -10.44 4.21 10.84
C THR A 208 -10.70 4.04 12.33
N GLN A 209 -10.77 5.12 13.08
CA GLN A 209 -11.08 5.10 14.51
C GLN A 209 -12.41 4.39 14.80
N THR A 210 -13.46 4.62 14.00
CA THR A 210 -14.75 3.96 14.16
C THR A 210 -14.65 2.44 14.04
N PHE A 211 -13.89 1.94 13.05
CA PHE A 211 -13.71 0.49 12.86
C PHE A 211 -12.89 -0.15 13.98
N TYR A 212 -11.81 0.51 14.39
CA TYR A 212 -10.92 -0.01 15.43
C TYR A 212 -11.55 0.04 16.82
N ASN A 213 -12.34 1.06 17.13
CA ASN A 213 -13.09 1.15 18.40
C ASN A 213 -14.11 0.01 18.60
N GLN A 214 -14.54 -0.64 17.53
CA GLN A 214 -15.43 -1.81 17.61
C GLN A 214 -14.68 -3.12 17.90
N LEU A 215 -13.37 -3.12 17.90
CA LEU A 215 -12.56 -4.31 18.17
C LEU A 215 -12.42 -4.54 19.70
N PRO A 216 -12.51 -5.78 20.16
CA PRO A 216 -12.08 -6.12 21.51
C PRO A 216 -10.64 -5.71 21.79
N LYS A 217 -10.34 -5.20 22.97
CA LYS A 217 -9.00 -4.73 23.37
C LYS A 217 -7.90 -5.79 23.14
N THR A 218 -8.22 -7.06 23.34
CA THR A 218 -7.30 -8.18 23.09
C THR A 218 -6.82 -8.25 21.64
N TYR A 219 -7.69 -7.97 20.66
CA TYR A 219 -7.33 -7.94 19.24
C TYR A 219 -6.61 -6.65 18.86
N LEU A 220 -6.97 -5.53 19.46
CA LEU A 220 -6.23 -4.28 19.29
C LEU A 220 -4.78 -4.44 19.76
N LYS A 221 -4.57 -5.05 20.94
CA LYS A 221 -3.22 -5.35 21.47
C LYS A 221 -2.42 -6.24 20.51
N LYS A 222 -3.02 -7.33 20.00
CA LYS A 222 -2.38 -8.22 19.04
C LYS A 222 -2.03 -7.50 17.73
N LEU A 223 -2.94 -6.67 17.19
CA LEU A 223 -2.66 -5.88 15.99
C LEU A 223 -1.54 -4.87 16.21
N TRP A 224 -1.52 -4.21 17.37
CA TRP A 224 -0.42 -3.32 17.74
C TRP A 224 0.91 -4.04 17.73
N HIS A 225 1.01 -5.17 18.40
CA HIS A 225 2.23 -5.98 18.40
C HIS A 225 2.65 -6.42 17.00
N LEU A 226 1.70 -6.69 16.13
CA LEU A 226 1.96 -7.10 14.76
C LEU A 226 2.55 -5.96 13.90
N TYR A 227 2.03 -4.73 14.02
CA TYR A 227 2.39 -3.61 13.16
C TYR A 227 3.20 -2.50 13.82
N LYS A 228 3.50 -2.56 15.13
CA LYS A 228 4.20 -1.48 15.85
C LYS A 228 5.55 -1.09 15.24
N ILE A 229 6.25 -2.05 14.65
CA ILE A 229 7.52 -1.78 13.95
C ILE A 229 7.29 -0.86 12.75
N ASP A 230 6.22 -1.09 11.97
CA ASP A 230 5.85 -0.22 10.85
C ASP A 230 5.55 1.21 11.32
N PHE A 231 4.87 1.37 12.48
CA PHE A 231 4.63 2.69 13.08
C PHE A 231 5.94 3.38 13.46
N HIS A 232 6.81 2.70 14.21
CA HIS A 232 8.08 3.28 14.67
C HIS A 232 9.02 3.62 13.53
N MET A 233 9.15 2.73 12.55
CA MET A 233 10.05 2.87 11.41
C MET A 233 9.76 4.15 10.60
N PHE A 234 8.51 4.54 10.48
CA PHE A 234 8.09 5.69 9.68
C PHE A 234 7.54 6.86 10.51
N SER A 235 7.86 6.89 11.79
CA SER A 235 7.48 7.97 12.72
C SER A 235 5.97 8.25 12.69
N TYR A 236 5.17 7.18 12.76
CA TYR A 236 3.75 7.27 13.06
C TYR A 236 3.55 7.12 14.57
N HIS A 237 2.67 7.94 15.13
CA HIS A 237 2.32 7.85 16.54
C HIS A 237 1.33 6.70 16.76
N MET A 238 1.40 6.10 17.95
CA MET A 238 0.37 5.16 18.39
C MET A 238 -0.99 5.87 18.44
N PRO A 239 -2.02 5.32 17.79
CA PRO A 239 -3.35 5.94 17.81
C PRO A 239 -3.94 6.02 19.22
N ASP A 240 -4.67 7.11 19.54
CA ASP A 240 -5.25 7.35 20.87
C ASP A 240 -6.18 6.22 21.35
N TYR A 241 -6.89 5.56 20.43
CA TYR A 241 -7.75 4.41 20.74
C TYR A 241 -6.99 3.16 21.19
N LEU A 242 -5.66 3.20 21.15
CA LEU A 242 -4.77 2.18 21.72
C LEU A 242 -4.19 2.59 23.08
N SER A 243 -4.52 3.77 23.58
CA SER A 243 -4.00 4.22 24.87
C SER A 243 -4.34 3.21 25.99
N GLY A 244 -3.35 2.86 26.80
CA GLY A 244 -3.49 1.85 27.88
C GLY A 244 -3.44 0.38 27.44
N ILE A 245 -3.06 0.10 26.18
CA ILE A 245 -2.91 -1.29 25.68
C ILE A 245 -1.52 -1.85 25.99
N ASP A 246 -0.51 -1.02 26.18
CA ASP A 246 0.89 -1.42 26.41
C ASP A 246 1.23 -1.74 27.88
N ASN A 247 0.23 -1.83 28.77
CA ASN A 247 0.42 -2.28 30.15
C ASN A 247 0.18 -3.79 30.32
#